data_82b32d2b0745e4a7292bfba1e91c7d92
#
_entry.id   82b32d2b0745e4a7292bfba1e91c7d92
#
_cell.length_a   1.000
_cell.length_b   1.000
_cell.length_c   1.000
_cell.angle_alpha   90.00
_cell.angle_beta   90.00
_cell.angle_gamma   90.00
#
_symmetry.space_group_name_H-M   'P 1'
#
loop_
_entity.id
_entity.type
_entity.pdbx_description
1 polymer ?
#
loop_
_entity_poly.entity_id
_entity_poly.type
_entity_poly.pdbx_seq_one_letter_code
_entity_poly.pdbx_strand_id
1 'polypeptide(L)'
;MARPKILIVDDEKPLRDMLAKWFSTSCECLTAPDAETAMDAVRANPDLSLMISDVRMPGESGVELLKKAKAANPAMAVILLTAYGTVDLAVEAMKDGADDFFQKPVTDMKAFELRVAKAIRASDLAKEAARAVDASGGELDGFTGESPAMRRVYATIRKVAPSDATILVEGPSGSGKELAARAIHRLSRRSGGPFVPVECSAFSGDLLKSELFGYEPGTFTGGLKDGKKGCIEEADGGTLFLDEIGEIDMPTQIALLRTIESKSVRRLGGATEKPVDFRLVAATNRNLSKMVADGAFREDLYYRLNVIDVRMPALKDHPEDVAPLVRRYLKEFSAANGGHVAGIDESAMKALEAYPWPGNVRQLRNAVEKMVVLASGPTLTKDDLPGEIAERESDGGDDSDVRDMRPSSPTPLASPASPRPLASPRPVAPHTLAETEKAQILAALSECGDNKSKAAALLGISRRTLHRKLREWKSAEA
;
A
#
# COMPACT_ATOMS: atom_id res chain seq x y z
N MET A 1 -30.78 -17.23 -5.11
CA MET A 1 -29.65 -16.99 -4.18
C MET A 1 -30.25 -16.59 -2.83
N ALA A 2 -29.68 -17.07 -1.71
CA ALA A 2 -30.10 -16.64 -0.38
C ALA A 2 -29.78 -15.13 -0.22
N ARG A 3 -30.63 -14.39 0.51
CA ARG A 3 -30.38 -12.98 0.80
C ARG A 3 -29.19 -12.87 1.78
N PRO A 4 -28.24 -11.95 1.58
CA PRO A 4 -27.14 -11.76 2.51
C PRO A 4 -27.68 -11.28 3.87
N LYS A 5 -27.09 -11.80 4.97
CA LYS A 5 -27.42 -11.39 6.33
C LYS A 5 -26.57 -10.22 6.76
N ILE A 6 -27.20 -9.17 7.28
CA ILE A 6 -26.53 -8.00 7.84
C ILE A 6 -26.97 -7.74 9.26
N LEU A 7 -26.05 -7.29 10.11
CA LEU A 7 -26.31 -6.88 11.49
C LEU A 7 -26.17 -5.36 11.60
N ILE A 8 -27.19 -4.70 12.14
CA ILE A 8 -27.21 -3.25 12.36
C ILE A 8 -27.16 -2.99 13.87
N VAL A 9 -26.10 -2.32 14.32
CA VAL A 9 -25.83 -2.05 15.74
C VAL A 9 -25.81 -0.54 15.97
N ASP A 10 -26.74 -0.05 16.77
CA ASP A 10 -26.86 1.38 17.07
C ASP A 10 -27.74 1.51 18.33
N ASP A 11 -27.45 2.41 19.27
CA ASP A 11 -28.28 2.61 20.46
C ASP A 11 -29.58 3.38 20.13
N GLU A 12 -29.59 4.14 19.03
CA GLU A 12 -30.75 4.87 18.56
C GLU A 12 -31.74 3.97 17.78
N LYS A 13 -32.82 3.53 18.44
CA LYS A 13 -33.86 2.70 17.83
C LYS A 13 -34.39 3.25 16.49
N PRO A 14 -34.70 4.58 16.35
CA PRO A 14 -35.19 5.10 15.07
C PRO A 14 -34.26 4.88 13.89
N LEU A 15 -32.96 5.02 14.11
CA LEU A 15 -31.94 4.81 13.06
C LEU A 15 -31.81 3.32 12.71
N ARG A 16 -31.78 2.44 13.71
CA ARG A 16 -31.80 0.98 13.48
C ARG A 16 -32.99 0.55 12.63
N ASP A 17 -34.19 0.99 13.01
CA ASP A 17 -35.43 0.62 12.33
C ASP A 17 -35.47 1.18 10.90
N MET A 18 -34.95 2.39 10.68
CA MET A 18 -34.82 3.01 9.37
C MET A 18 -33.88 2.21 8.45
N LEU A 19 -32.69 1.90 8.93
CA LEU A 19 -31.71 1.14 8.16
C LEU A 19 -32.19 -0.30 7.90
N ALA A 20 -32.76 -0.96 8.89
CA ALA A 20 -33.32 -2.31 8.73
C ALA A 20 -34.44 -2.33 7.68
N LYS A 21 -35.33 -1.33 7.69
CA LYS A 21 -36.39 -1.19 6.70
C LYS A 21 -35.83 -0.91 5.30
N TRP A 22 -34.81 -0.07 5.19
CA TRP A 22 -34.17 0.25 3.91
C TRP A 22 -33.56 -1.00 3.24
N PHE A 23 -32.79 -1.78 4.01
CA PHE A 23 -32.12 -2.97 3.48
C PHE A 23 -32.98 -4.23 3.45
N SER A 24 -34.19 -4.23 4.03
CA SER A 24 -35.08 -5.42 4.10
C SER A 24 -35.47 -6.01 2.74
N THR A 25 -35.41 -5.21 1.67
CA THR A 25 -35.70 -5.68 0.30
C THR A 25 -34.58 -6.51 -0.29
N SER A 26 -33.33 -6.19 0.05
CA SER A 26 -32.11 -6.81 -0.51
C SER A 26 -31.38 -7.75 0.47
N CYS A 27 -31.56 -7.56 1.78
CA CYS A 27 -30.83 -8.27 2.83
C CYS A 27 -31.77 -8.83 3.89
N GLU A 28 -31.33 -9.85 4.63
CA GLU A 28 -31.91 -10.26 5.91
C GLU A 28 -31.26 -9.44 7.01
N CYS A 29 -32.03 -8.59 7.70
CA CYS A 29 -31.52 -7.63 8.67
C CYS A 29 -31.71 -8.13 10.09
N LEU A 30 -30.63 -8.24 10.86
CA LEU A 30 -30.62 -8.39 12.31
C LEU A 30 -30.31 -7.03 12.93
N THR A 31 -30.82 -6.77 14.13
CA THR A 31 -30.58 -5.51 14.85
C THR A 31 -30.13 -5.78 16.27
N ALA A 32 -29.20 -4.97 16.77
CA ALA A 32 -28.74 -5.00 18.16
C ALA A 32 -28.67 -3.58 18.74
N PRO A 33 -29.08 -3.34 19.97
CA PRO A 33 -29.05 -2.02 20.61
C PRO A 33 -27.69 -1.68 21.23
N ASP A 34 -26.83 -2.66 21.44
CA ASP A 34 -25.55 -2.54 22.12
C ASP A 34 -24.54 -3.61 21.63
N ALA A 35 -23.30 -3.49 22.09
CA ALA A 35 -22.20 -4.37 21.68
C ALA A 35 -22.36 -5.81 22.21
N GLU A 36 -22.95 -6.02 23.39
CA GLU A 36 -23.16 -7.35 23.97
C GLU A 36 -24.14 -8.16 23.13
N THR A 37 -25.31 -7.60 22.87
CA THR A 37 -26.35 -8.19 22.00
C THR A 37 -25.81 -8.42 20.58
N ALA A 38 -24.98 -7.50 20.07
CA ALA A 38 -24.35 -7.63 18.76
C ALA A 38 -23.39 -8.82 18.71
N MET A 39 -22.56 -9.02 19.73
CA MET A 39 -21.64 -10.16 19.79
C MET A 39 -22.38 -11.49 19.88
N ASP A 40 -23.50 -11.55 20.61
CA ASP A 40 -24.34 -12.75 20.65
C ASP A 40 -24.94 -13.05 19.27
N ALA A 41 -25.39 -12.02 18.55
CA ALA A 41 -25.88 -12.17 17.19
C ALA A 41 -24.76 -12.65 16.23
N VAL A 42 -23.53 -12.14 16.35
CA VAL A 42 -22.37 -12.57 15.56
C VAL A 42 -22.04 -14.05 15.81
N ARG A 43 -22.03 -14.47 17.07
CA ARG A 43 -21.76 -15.88 17.43
C ARG A 43 -22.85 -16.83 16.95
N ALA A 44 -24.11 -16.41 17.02
CA ALA A 44 -25.25 -17.20 16.59
C ALA A 44 -25.38 -17.31 15.05
N ASN A 45 -24.79 -16.37 14.31
CA ASN A 45 -24.91 -16.31 12.85
C ASN A 45 -23.53 -16.24 12.16
N PRO A 46 -22.82 -17.37 12.01
CA PRO A 46 -21.51 -17.41 11.30
C PRO A 46 -21.60 -16.99 9.84
N ASP A 47 -22.78 -17.00 9.26
CA ASP A 47 -23.09 -16.61 7.87
C ASP A 47 -23.32 -15.10 7.69
N LEU A 48 -23.21 -14.27 8.75
CA LEU A 48 -23.28 -12.81 8.65
C LEU A 48 -22.26 -12.28 7.64
N SER A 49 -22.75 -11.50 6.66
CA SER A 49 -21.90 -10.91 5.61
C SER A 49 -21.39 -9.52 5.99
N LEU A 50 -22.18 -8.76 6.77
CA LEU A 50 -21.84 -7.38 7.12
C LEU A 50 -22.37 -7.04 8.52
N MET A 51 -21.57 -6.28 9.28
CA MET A 51 -22.00 -5.54 10.44
C MET A 51 -21.90 -4.04 10.17
N ILE A 52 -22.97 -3.29 10.42
CA ILE A 52 -23.00 -1.82 10.42
C ILE A 52 -23.12 -1.39 11.87
N SER A 53 -22.13 -0.72 12.43
CA SER A 53 -22.12 -0.35 13.86
C SER A 53 -21.89 1.13 14.06
N ASP A 54 -22.62 1.74 15.00
CA ASP A 54 -22.24 3.04 15.54
C ASP A 54 -20.89 2.93 16.27
N VAL A 55 -20.10 3.98 16.17
CA VAL A 55 -18.82 4.14 16.91
C VAL A 55 -19.07 4.43 18.38
N ARG A 56 -20.10 5.23 18.70
CA ARG A 56 -20.38 5.67 20.06
C ARG A 56 -21.67 5.06 20.58
N MET A 57 -21.53 4.04 21.40
CA MET A 57 -22.66 3.39 22.07
C MET A 57 -22.43 3.40 23.59
N PRO A 58 -23.49 3.35 24.39
CA PRO A 58 -23.37 3.16 25.85
C PRO A 58 -22.65 1.85 26.17
N GLY A 59 -21.68 1.89 27.06
CA GLY A 59 -20.87 0.74 27.43
C GLY A 59 -19.66 0.58 26.54
N GLU A 60 -19.63 -0.47 25.73
CA GLU A 60 -18.52 -0.77 24.83
C GLU A 60 -18.65 -0.02 23.49
N SER A 61 -17.56 0.56 23.01
CA SER A 61 -17.53 1.31 21.75
C SER A 61 -17.64 0.39 20.53
N GLY A 62 -18.12 0.95 19.40
CA GLY A 62 -18.16 0.22 18.12
C GLY A 62 -16.79 -0.19 17.60
N VAL A 63 -15.71 0.49 18.01
CA VAL A 63 -14.31 0.11 17.66
C VAL A 63 -13.86 -1.13 18.43
N GLU A 64 -14.22 -1.22 19.72
CA GLU A 64 -13.95 -2.42 20.51
C GLU A 64 -14.78 -3.61 20.03
N LEU A 65 -16.06 -3.37 19.71
CA LEU A 65 -16.94 -4.36 19.09
C LEU A 65 -16.36 -4.86 17.75
N LEU A 66 -15.82 -3.98 16.89
CA LEU A 66 -15.17 -4.33 15.65
C LEU A 66 -14.06 -5.38 15.86
N LYS A 67 -13.14 -5.14 16.81
CA LYS A 67 -12.03 -6.06 17.12
C LYS A 67 -12.54 -7.45 17.52
N LYS A 68 -13.52 -7.50 18.41
CA LYS A 68 -14.13 -8.76 18.87
C LYS A 68 -14.89 -9.47 17.76
N ALA A 69 -15.64 -8.72 16.96
CA ALA A 69 -16.42 -9.26 15.85
C ALA A 69 -15.53 -9.82 14.75
N LYS A 70 -14.44 -9.13 14.39
CA LYS A 70 -13.43 -9.62 13.42
C LYS A 70 -12.67 -10.85 13.94
N ALA A 71 -12.40 -10.92 15.24
CA ALA A 71 -11.81 -12.12 15.86
C ALA A 71 -12.75 -13.34 15.78
N ALA A 72 -14.07 -13.13 15.99
CA ALA A 72 -15.08 -14.19 15.93
C ALA A 72 -15.45 -14.60 14.49
N ASN A 73 -15.49 -13.65 13.56
CA ASN A 73 -15.83 -13.87 12.14
C ASN A 73 -14.94 -13.01 11.23
N PRO A 74 -13.71 -13.43 10.92
CA PRO A 74 -12.76 -12.67 10.12
C PRO A 74 -13.24 -12.34 8.69
N ALA A 75 -14.17 -13.12 8.15
CA ALA A 75 -14.71 -12.93 6.80
C ALA A 75 -15.87 -11.92 6.75
N MET A 76 -16.45 -11.55 7.90
CA MET A 76 -17.54 -10.59 7.98
C MET A 76 -17.00 -9.17 7.75
N ALA A 77 -17.61 -8.42 6.84
CA ALA A 77 -17.28 -7.01 6.66
C ALA A 77 -17.84 -6.16 7.82
N VAL A 78 -17.20 -5.03 8.14
CA VAL A 78 -17.65 -4.09 9.16
C VAL A 78 -17.60 -2.66 8.64
N ILE A 79 -18.74 -1.97 8.65
CA ILE A 79 -18.86 -0.54 8.35
C ILE A 79 -19.17 0.19 9.65
N LEU A 80 -18.41 1.24 9.97
CA LEU A 80 -18.65 2.06 11.14
C LEU A 80 -19.42 3.33 10.78
N LEU A 81 -20.42 3.68 11.60
CA LEU A 81 -21.16 4.94 11.54
C LEU A 81 -20.62 5.90 12.61
N THR A 82 -20.33 7.14 12.26
CA THR A 82 -19.81 8.14 13.22
C THR A 82 -20.54 9.47 13.10
N ALA A 83 -20.91 10.06 14.23
CA ALA A 83 -21.51 11.40 14.28
C ALA A 83 -20.47 12.53 14.13
N TYR A 84 -19.20 12.26 14.44
CA TYR A 84 -18.10 13.23 14.37
C TYR A 84 -16.98 12.65 13.50
N GLY A 85 -16.94 13.11 12.24
CA GLY A 85 -15.88 12.75 11.31
C GLY A 85 -14.57 13.48 11.64
N THR A 86 -13.90 13.14 12.75
CA THR A 86 -12.47 13.45 12.84
C THR A 86 -11.73 12.40 12.03
N VAL A 87 -10.91 12.85 11.09
CA VAL A 87 -10.07 12.01 10.22
C VAL A 87 -9.28 10.99 11.03
N ASP A 88 -8.87 11.35 12.24
CA ASP A 88 -8.09 10.51 13.14
C ASP A 88 -8.86 9.25 13.58
N LEU A 89 -10.14 9.37 13.92
CA LEU A 89 -10.98 8.26 14.38
C LEU A 89 -11.31 7.27 13.24
N ALA A 90 -11.48 7.81 12.03
CA ALA A 90 -11.67 7.00 10.84
C ALA A 90 -10.39 6.23 10.48
N VAL A 91 -9.22 6.87 10.59
CA VAL A 91 -7.91 6.24 10.36
C VAL A 91 -7.63 5.13 11.38
N GLU A 92 -7.98 5.35 12.64
CA GLU A 92 -7.81 4.34 13.70
C GLU A 92 -8.73 3.14 13.46
N ALA A 93 -9.99 3.38 13.16
CA ALA A 93 -10.95 2.33 12.83
C ALA A 93 -10.54 1.48 11.62
N MET A 94 -9.97 2.10 10.58
CA MET A 94 -9.44 1.38 9.43
C MET A 94 -8.20 0.54 9.78
N LYS A 95 -7.32 1.04 10.68
CA LYS A 95 -6.18 0.25 11.19
C LYS A 95 -6.64 -0.95 12.01
N ASP A 96 -7.73 -0.82 12.73
CA ASP A 96 -8.33 -1.87 13.55
C ASP A 96 -9.15 -2.89 12.73
N GLY A 97 -9.21 -2.73 11.40
CA GLY A 97 -9.80 -3.70 10.48
C GLY A 97 -11.23 -3.40 10.03
N ALA A 98 -11.73 -2.17 10.20
CA ALA A 98 -12.96 -1.74 9.55
C ALA A 98 -12.81 -1.77 8.02
N ASP A 99 -13.84 -2.22 7.31
CA ASP A 99 -13.84 -2.27 5.85
C ASP A 99 -14.23 -0.92 5.23
N ASP A 100 -15.03 -0.12 5.96
CA ASP A 100 -15.40 1.25 5.58
C ASP A 100 -15.94 2.03 6.79
N PHE A 101 -16.10 3.35 6.65
CA PHE A 101 -16.79 4.18 7.64
C PHE A 101 -17.72 5.17 6.94
N PHE A 102 -18.76 5.64 7.65
CA PHE A 102 -19.73 6.58 7.12
C PHE A 102 -20.13 7.62 8.18
N GLN A 103 -20.27 8.87 7.76
CA GLN A 103 -20.64 9.96 8.67
C GLN A 103 -22.17 10.05 8.84
N LYS A 104 -22.64 10.17 10.07
CA LYS A 104 -24.02 10.53 10.40
C LYS A 104 -24.24 12.05 10.26
N PRO A 105 -25.40 12.53 9.80
CA PRO A 105 -26.53 11.75 9.27
C PRO A 105 -26.22 11.20 7.88
N VAL A 106 -26.74 10.01 7.58
CA VAL A 106 -26.62 9.39 6.25
C VAL A 106 -27.53 10.16 5.27
N THR A 107 -26.97 11.20 4.64
CA THR A 107 -27.70 12.09 3.71
C THR A 107 -27.79 11.52 2.30
N ASP A 108 -26.79 10.76 1.87
CA ASP A 108 -26.80 10.06 0.58
C ASP A 108 -26.96 8.55 0.78
N MET A 109 -28.23 8.13 0.86
CA MET A 109 -28.60 6.72 1.01
C MET A 109 -28.17 5.85 -0.19
N LYS A 110 -28.06 6.42 -1.41
CA LYS A 110 -27.61 5.65 -2.58
C LYS A 110 -26.11 5.35 -2.52
N ALA A 111 -25.30 6.34 -2.16
CA ALA A 111 -23.87 6.13 -1.93
C ALA A 111 -23.63 5.12 -0.80
N PHE A 112 -24.40 5.21 0.28
CA PHE A 112 -24.32 4.26 1.39
C PHE A 112 -24.69 2.83 0.96
N GLU A 113 -25.78 2.67 0.21
CA GLU A 113 -26.20 1.38 -0.34
C GLU A 113 -25.13 0.75 -1.24
N LEU A 114 -24.46 1.55 -2.09
CA LEU A 114 -23.37 1.07 -2.93
C LEU A 114 -22.18 0.55 -2.10
N ARG A 115 -21.81 1.25 -1.03
CA ARG A 115 -20.74 0.81 -0.11
C ARG A 115 -21.12 -0.45 0.66
N VAL A 116 -22.36 -0.54 1.15
CA VAL A 116 -22.90 -1.74 1.78
C VAL A 116 -22.88 -2.93 0.82
N ALA A 117 -23.35 -2.74 -0.41
CA ALA A 117 -23.33 -3.79 -1.43
C ALA A 117 -21.90 -4.25 -1.76
N LYS A 118 -20.95 -3.33 -1.80
CA LYS A 118 -19.53 -3.63 -1.99
C LYS A 118 -18.96 -4.44 -0.84
N ALA A 119 -19.21 -4.02 0.40
CA ALA A 119 -18.73 -4.70 1.60
C ALA A 119 -19.31 -6.13 1.72
N ILE A 120 -20.58 -6.32 1.39
CA ILE A 120 -21.23 -7.64 1.34
C ILE A 120 -20.54 -8.52 0.28
N ARG A 121 -20.28 -8.00 -0.92
CA ARG A 121 -19.60 -8.77 -1.97
C ARG A 121 -18.20 -9.20 -1.54
N ALA A 122 -17.44 -8.32 -0.90
CA ALA A 122 -16.12 -8.63 -0.38
C ALA A 122 -16.17 -9.74 0.68
N SER A 123 -17.12 -9.67 1.62
CA SER A 123 -17.35 -10.69 2.64
C SER A 123 -17.77 -12.05 2.04
N ASP A 124 -18.69 -12.05 1.08
CA ASP A 124 -19.14 -13.28 0.44
C ASP A 124 -18.01 -13.94 -0.37
N LEU A 125 -17.17 -13.11 -1.04
CA LEU A 125 -15.95 -13.56 -1.71
C LEU A 125 -14.97 -14.20 -0.71
N ALA A 126 -14.76 -13.57 0.44
CA ALA A 126 -13.88 -14.09 1.48
C ALA A 126 -14.40 -15.43 2.07
N LYS A 127 -15.72 -15.55 2.29
CA LYS A 127 -16.35 -16.80 2.77
C LYS A 127 -16.27 -17.95 1.77
N GLU A 128 -16.53 -17.66 0.50
CA GLU A 128 -16.42 -18.67 -0.56
C GLU A 128 -14.95 -19.05 -0.79
N ALA A 129 -14.03 -18.08 -0.66
CA ALA A 129 -12.60 -18.34 -0.69
C ALA A 129 -12.17 -19.27 0.46
N ALA A 130 -12.66 -19.04 1.69
CA ALA A 130 -12.41 -19.92 2.83
C ALA A 130 -12.95 -21.34 2.61
N ARG A 131 -14.15 -21.49 2.03
CA ARG A 131 -14.73 -22.80 1.68
C ARG A 131 -13.98 -23.51 0.55
N ALA A 132 -13.48 -22.76 -0.45
CA ALA A 132 -12.69 -23.32 -1.55
C ALA A 132 -11.29 -23.76 -1.11
N VAL A 133 -10.75 -23.18 -0.03
CA VAL A 133 -9.47 -23.57 0.59
C VAL A 133 -9.54 -24.98 1.17
N ASP A 134 -10.66 -25.36 1.78
CA ASP A 134 -10.85 -26.71 2.31
C ASP A 134 -11.00 -27.78 1.20
N ALA A 135 -11.34 -27.38 -0.03
CA ALA A 135 -11.63 -28.27 -1.14
C ALA A 135 -10.51 -28.42 -2.18
N SER A 136 -9.50 -27.55 -2.22
CA SER A 136 -8.42 -27.58 -3.22
C SER A 136 -7.07 -27.22 -2.63
N GLY A 137 -6.17 -28.17 -2.58
CA GLY A 137 -4.77 -28.01 -2.16
C GLY A 137 -4.11 -26.77 -2.78
N GLY A 138 -3.78 -25.89 -1.95
CA GLY A 138 -3.46 -24.47 -1.90
C GLY A 138 -2.37 -23.86 -2.77
N GLU A 139 -1.76 -24.50 -3.78
CA GLU A 139 -0.71 -23.85 -4.57
C GLU A 139 -1.30 -22.99 -5.69
N LEU A 140 -0.89 -21.73 -5.75
CA LEU A 140 -1.04 -20.85 -6.90
C LEU A 140 0.33 -20.70 -7.56
N ASP A 141 0.40 -21.04 -8.86
CA ASP A 141 1.66 -21.04 -9.61
C ASP A 141 2.43 -19.73 -9.48
N GLY A 142 3.68 -19.81 -9.02
CA GLY A 142 4.55 -18.68 -8.74
C GLY A 142 4.52 -18.15 -7.30
N PHE A 143 3.58 -18.61 -6.45
CA PHE A 143 3.56 -18.31 -5.03
C PHE A 143 4.16 -19.46 -4.21
N THR A 144 4.74 -19.10 -3.06
CA THR A 144 5.16 -20.03 -2.03
C THR A 144 4.63 -19.48 -0.71
N GLY A 145 3.76 -20.23 -0.07
CA GLY A 145 3.14 -19.88 1.20
C GLY A 145 1.89 -20.71 1.39
N GLU A 146 1.79 -21.31 2.57
CA GLU A 146 0.71 -22.23 2.92
C GLU A 146 -0.15 -21.68 4.06
N SER A 147 0.15 -20.48 4.52
CA SER A 147 -0.59 -19.84 5.61
C SER A 147 -2.07 -19.68 5.29
N PRO A 148 -2.95 -19.69 6.28
CA PRO A 148 -4.37 -19.40 6.09
C PRO A 148 -4.62 -18.04 5.45
N ALA A 149 -3.75 -17.05 5.72
CA ALA A 149 -3.83 -15.71 5.11
C ALA A 149 -3.57 -15.78 3.61
N MET A 150 -2.49 -16.45 3.16
CA MET A 150 -2.17 -16.58 1.74
C MET A 150 -3.13 -17.49 0.99
N ARG A 151 -3.62 -18.55 1.62
CA ARG A 151 -4.67 -19.41 1.02
C ARG A 151 -5.94 -18.63 0.69
N ARG A 152 -6.36 -17.68 1.54
CA ARG A 152 -7.50 -16.77 1.26
C ARG A 152 -7.22 -15.89 0.04
N VAL A 153 -6.01 -15.35 -0.08
CA VAL A 153 -5.59 -14.57 -1.24
C VAL A 153 -5.68 -15.42 -2.51
N TYR A 154 -5.15 -16.65 -2.50
CA TYR A 154 -5.18 -17.54 -3.65
C TYR A 154 -6.60 -17.90 -4.09
N ALA A 155 -7.48 -18.19 -3.12
CA ALA A 155 -8.88 -18.49 -3.41
C ALA A 155 -9.59 -17.27 -4.00
N THR A 156 -9.33 -16.08 -3.49
CA THR A 156 -9.86 -14.82 -4.04
C THR A 156 -9.37 -14.63 -5.48
N ILE A 157 -8.07 -14.77 -5.74
CA ILE A 157 -7.48 -14.64 -7.08
C ILE A 157 -8.14 -15.62 -8.06
N ARG A 158 -8.26 -16.91 -7.71
CA ARG A 158 -8.89 -17.92 -8.56
C ARG A 158 -10.34 -17.58 -8.91
N LYS A 159 -11.09 -17.02 -7.95
CA LYS A 159 -12.49 -16.64 -8.15
C LYS A 159 -12.64 -15.41 -9.04
N VAL A 160 -11.80 -14.39 -8.86
CA VAL A 160 -11.93 -13.12 -9.60
C VAL A 160 -11.25 -13.14 -10.96
N ALA A 161 -10.26 -14.01 -11.16
CA ALA A 161 -9.48 -14.08 -12.39
C ALA A 161 -10.33 -14.30 -13.66
N PRO A 162 -11.36 -15.16 -13.69
CA PRO A 162 -12.18 -15.36 -14.89
C PRO A 162 -13.08 -14.17 -15.26
N SER A 163 -13.26 -13.18 -14.39
CA SER A 163 -14.07 -11.99 -14.68
C SER A 163 -13.25 -10.91 -15.40
N ASP A 164 -13.90 -9.99 -16.11
CA ASP A 164 -13.27 -8.80 -16.70
C ASP A 164 -13.32 -7.58 -15.76
N ALA A 165 -13.74 -7.77 -14.50
CA ALA A 165 -13.81 -6.68 -13.53
C ALA A 165 -12.41 -6.11 -13.23
N THR A 166 -12.36 -4.80 -12.96
CA THR A 166 -11.15 -4.14 -12.45
C THR A 166 -10.82 -4.68 -11.06
N ILE A 167 -9.55 -4.96 -10.83
CA ILE A 167 -9.05 -5.48 -9.56
C ILE A 167 -8.04 -4.49 -8.99
N LEU A 168 -8.25 -4.13 -7.72
CA LEU A 168 -7.28 -3.38 -6.93
C LEU A 168 -6.55 -4.32 -5.97
N VAL A 169 -5.23 -4.41 -6.11
CA VAL A 169 -4.36 -5.21 -5.24
C VAL A 169 -3.72 -4.28 -4.20
N GLU A 170 -4.18 -4.35 -2.97
CA GLU A 170 -3.65 -3.55 -1.87
C GLU A 170 -2.69 -4.37 -1.00
N GLY A 171 -1.65 -3.73 -0.49
CA GLY A 171 -0.73 -4.38 0.46
C GLY A 171 0.61 -3.68 0.57
N PRO A 172 1.39 -3.97 1.62
CA PRO A 172 2.67 -3.31 1.86
C PRO A 172 3.66 -3.55 0.72
N SER A 173 4.67 -2.68 0.62
CA SER A 173 5.74 -2.87 -0.38
C SER A 173 6.44 -4.20 -0.16
N GLY A 174 6.75 -4.90 -1.26
CA GLY A 174 7.42 -6.20 -1.21
C GLY A 174 6.55 -7.39 -0.80
N SER A 175 5.21 -7.24 -0.66
CA SER A 175 4.29 -8.34 -0.32
C SER A 175 3.91 -9.26 -1.49
N GLY A 176 4.36 -8.96 -2.73
CA GLY A 176 4.07 -9.79 -3.89
C GLY A 176 2.86 -9.35 -4.73
N LYS A 177 2.48 -8.07 -4.71
CA LYS A 177 1.37 -7.51 -5.49
C LYS A 177 1.50 -7.79 -7.00
N GLU A 178 2.70 -7.67 -7.56
CA GLU A 178 2.95 -8.00 -8.98
C GLU A 178 2.71 -9.49 -9.28
N LEU A 179 3.14 -10.39 -8.38
CA LEU A 179 2.87 -11.83 -8.54
C LEU A 179 1.36 -12.10 -8.55
N ALA A 180 0.59 -11.41 -7.68
CA ALA A 180 -0.87 -11.52 -7.68
C ALA A 180 -1.47 -11.04 -9.01
N ALA A 181 -1.02 -9.92 -9.56
CA ALA A 181 -1.48 -9.41 -10.85
C ALA A 181 -1.15 -10.38 -12.00
N ARG A 182 0.04 -10.95 -12.02
CA ARG A 182 0.43 -11.97 -13.00
C ARG A 182 -0.41 -13.26 -12.88
N ALA A 183 -0.71 -13.70 -11.66
CA ALA A 183 -1.58 -14.85 -11.44
C ALA A 183 -3.02 -14.56 -11.88
N ILE A 184 -3.55 -13.37 -11.60
CA ILE A 184 -4.87 -12.92 -12.08
C ILE A 184 -4.93 -12.94 -13.61
N HIS A 185 -3.90 -12.46 -14.30
CA HIS A 185 -3.83 -12.51 -15.76
C HIS A 185 -3.78 -13.95 -16.29
N ARG A 186 -2.88 -14.79 -15.77
CA ARG A 186 -2.72 -16.19 -16.22
C ARG A 186 -3.99 -17.02 -16.07
N LEU A 187 -4.76 -16.77 -15.01
CA LEU A 187 -6.03 -17.46 -14.74
C LEU A 187 -7.23 -16.79 -15.41
N SER A 188 -7.03 -15.69 -16.13
CA SER A 188 -8.10 -14.95 -16.80
C SER A 188 -8.43 -15.53 -18.18
N ARG A 189 -9.57 -15.09 -18.74
CA ARG A 189 -9.92 -15.35 -20.14
C ARG A 189 -8.99 -14.67 -21.14
N ARG A 190 -8.15 -13.72 -20.66
CA ARG A 190 -7.18 -12.95 -21.47
C ARG A 190 -5.75 -13.45 -21.30
N SER A 191 -5.56 -14.67 -20.76
CA SER A 191 -4.23 -15.24 -20.51
C SER A 191 -3.37 -15.43 -21.76
N GLY A 192 -3.98 -15.52 -22.94
CA GLY A 192 -3.27 -15.53 -24.24
C GLY A 192 -2.95 -14.15 -24.80
N GLY A 193 -3.43 -13.07 -24.21
CA GLY A 193 -3.14 -11.69 -24.58
C GLY A 193 -1.90 -11.12 -23.88
N PRO A 194 -1.51 -9.89 -24.18
CA PRO A 194 -0.38 -9.24 -23.52
C PRO A 194 -0.66 -8.95 -22.04
N PHE A 195 0.38 -9.11 -21.19
CA PHE A 195 0.41 -8.57 -19.85
C PHE A 195 1.38 -7.39 -19.84
N VAL A 196 0.87 -6.17 -19.71
CA VAL A 196 1.66 -4.94 -19.79
C VAL A 196 1.76 -4.31 -18.42
N PRO A 197 2.89 -4.50 -17.69
CA PRO A 197 3.15 -3.86 -16.41
C PRO A 197 3.68 -2.44 -16.60
N VAL A 198 3.15 -1.51 -15.80
CA VAL A 198 3.63 -0.12 -15.72
C VAL A 198 3.83 0.23 -14.25
N GLU A 199 5.07 0.54 -13.88
CA GLU A 199 5.40 1.05 -12.55
C GLU A 199 5.22 2.58 -12.54
N CYS A 200 4.13 3.07 -11.93
CA CYS A 200 3.77 4.49 -11.95
C CYS A 200 4.78 5.36 -11.20
N SER A 201 5.48 4.81 -10.21
CA SER A 201 6.51 5.51 -9.45
C SER A 201 7.84 5.70 -10.19
N ALA A 202 8.10 4.91 -11.24
CA ALA A 202 9.36 4.97 -12.00
C ALA A 202 9.48 6.23 -12.87
N PHE A 203 8.37 6.91 -13.13
CA PHE A 203 8.31 8.03 -14.06
C PHE A 203 7.71 9.28 -13.38
N SER A 204 8.22 10.46 -13.71
CA SER A 204 7.62 11.73 -13.29
C SER A 204 6.54 12.20 -14.27
N GLY A 205 5.44 12.69 -13.76
CA GLY A 205 4.37 13.42 -14.45
C GLY A 205 4.22 13.20 -15.98
N ASP A 206 4.84 14.07 -16.79
CA ASP A 206 4.70 14.01 -18.24
C ASP A 206 5.34 12.79 -18.90
N LEU A 207 6.40 12.22 -18.28
CA LEU A 207 7.00 10.97 -18.76
C LEU A 207 6.03 9.80 -18.55
N LEU A 208 5.38 9.71 -17.40
CA LEU A 208 4.37 8.67 -17.14
C LEU A 208 3.21 8.77 -18.14
N LYS A 209 2.74 10.00 -18.43
CA LYS A 209 1.70 10.20 -19.45
C LYS A 209 2.15 9.72 -20.82
N SER A 210 3.40 10.03 -21.22
CA SER A 210 3.95 9.59 -22.51
C SER A 210 4.10 8.07 -22.60
N GLU A 211 4.43 7.39 -21.50
CA GLU A 211 4.47 5.93 -21.43
C GLU A 211 3.06 5.31 -21.48
N LEU A 212 2.11 5.83 -20.71
CA LEU A 212 0.76 5.30 -20.65
C LEU A 212 -0.02 5.51 -21.95
N PHE A 213 -0.08 6.74 -22.43
CA PHE A 213 -0.96 7.14 -23.56
C PHE A 213 -0.24 7.15 -24.92
N GLY A 214 1.09 7.16 -24.91
CA GLY A 214 1.88 7.38 -26.12
C GLY A 214 1.84 8.83 -26.62
N TYR A 215 2.55 9.12 -27.70
CA TYR A 215 2.60 10.45 -28.30
C TYR A 215 2.71 10.40 -29.83
N GLU A 216 2.19 11.44 -30.49
CA GLU A 216 2.32 11.61 -31.92
C GLU A 216 3.66 12.29 -32.29
N PRO A 217 4.13 12.12 -33.55
CA PRO A 217 5.36 12.75 -34.01
C PRO A 217 5.38 14.26 -33.74
N GLY A 218 6.51 14.78 -33.25
CA GLY A 218 6.68 16.20 -32.99
C GLY A 218 6.05 16.76 -31.72
N THR A 219 5.49 15.92 -30.86
CA THR A 219 4.86 16.36 -29.59
C THR A 219 5.89 16.89 -28.58
N PHE A 220 7.10 16.34 -28.57
CA PHE A 220 8.18 16.73 -27.65
C PHE A 220 9.51 16.94 -28.36
N THR A 221 10.31 17.88 -27.85
CA THR A 221 11.71 18.03 -28.26
C THR A 221 12.51 16.84 -27.77
N GLY A 222 12.98 15.99 -28.71
CA GLY A 222 13.70 14.73 -28.41
C GLY A 222 12.86 13.47 -28.47
N GLY A 223 11.57 13.56 -28.81
CA GLY A 223 10.72 12.41 -29.09
C GLY A 223 11.13 11.66 -30.37
N LEU A 224 10.71 10.39 -30.50
CA LEU A 224 10.91 9.61 -31.69
C LEU A 224 10.20 10.26 -32.90
N LYS A 225 10.86 10.20 -34.09
CA LYS A 225 10.32 10.81 -35.32
C LYS A 225 8.97 10.23 -35.75
N ASP A 226 8.71 8.97 -35.41
CA ASP A 226 7.47 8.26 -35.76
C ASP A 226 6.45 8.23 -34.62
N GLY A 227 6.70 8.97 -33.51
CA GLY A 227 5.90 8.89 -32.30
C GLY A 227 6.13 7.59 -31.53
N LYS A 228 5.33 7.36 -30.48
CA LYS A 228 5.40 6.15 -29.65
C LYS A 228 4.00 5.66 -29.31
N LYS A 229 3.76 4.34 -29.40
CA LYS A 229 2.56 3.71 -28.82
C LYS A 229 2.67 3.75 -27.31
N GLY A 230 1.55 3.97 -26.64
CA GLY A 230 1.47 3.89 -25.17
C GLY A 230 1.18 2.48 -24.69
N CYS A 231 1.52 2.21 -23.43
CA CYS A 231 1.26 0.92 -22.78
C CYS A 231 -0.24 0.53 -22.79
N ILE A 232 -1.14 1.49 -22.81
CA ILE A 232 -2.60 1.25 -22.94
C ILE A 232 -2.92 0.65 -24.32
N GLU A 233 -2.32 1.15 -25.40
CA GLU A 233 -2.48 0.56 -26.74
C GLU A 233 -1.82 -0.83 -26.83
N GLU A 234 -0.71 -1.05 -26.12
CA GLU A 234 -0.01 -2.34 -26.08
C GLU A 234 -0.77 -3.40 -25.31
N ALA A 235 -1.60 -2.99 -24.34
CA ALA A 235 -2.43 -3.87 -23.53
C ALA A 235 -3.72 -4.33 -24.22
N ASP A 236 -3.97 -3.90 -25.46
CA ASP A 236 -5.18 -4.26 -26.20
C ASP A 236 -5.33 -5.79 -26.34
N GLY A 237 -6.53 -6.31 -26.04
CA GLY A 237 -6.81 -7.73 -25.97
C GLY A 237 -6.27 -8.46 -24.73
N GLY A 238 -5.52 -7.75 -23.86
CA GLY A 238 -4.81 -8.31 -22.71
C GLY A 238 -5.15 -7.69 -21.37
N THR A 239 -4.13 -7.51 -20.55
CA THR A 239 -4.23 -6.94 -19.19
C THR A 239 -3.21 -5.81 -19.02
N LEU A 240 -3.68 -4.64 -18.64
CA LEU A 240 -2.87 -3.53 -18.18
C LEU A 240 -2.70 -3.66 -16.66
N PHE A 241 -1.47 -3.72 -16.18
CA PHE A 241 -1.15 -3.71 -14.77
C PHE A 241 -0.47 -2.40 -14.38
N LEU A 242 -1.11 -1.64 -13.50
CA LEU A 242 -0.59 -0.37 -12.98
C LEU A 242 -0.10 -0.58 -11.53
N ASP A 243 1.21 -0.64 -11.34
CA ASP A 243 1.79 -0.73 -10.00
C ASP A 243 1.99 0.66 -9.40
N GLU A 244 1.81 0.77 -8.10
CA GLU A 244 1.86 2.00 -7.29
C GLU A 244 0.96 3.12 -7.88
N ILE A 245 -0.30 2.78 -8.18
CA ILE A 245 -1.29 3.71 -8.76
C ILE A 245 -1.53 4.96 -7.91
N GLY A 246 -1.24 4.91 -6.62
CA GLY A 246 -1.31 6.07 -5.71
C GLY A 246 -0.26 7.16 -5.97
N GLU A 247 0.70 6.93 -6.87
CA GLU A 247 1.78 7.89 -7.19
C GLU A 247 1.43 8.80 -8.38
N ILE A 248 0.34 8.55 -9.11
CA ILE A 248 -0.02 9.33 -10.30
C ILE A 248 -0.57 10.72 -9.95
N ASP A 249 -0.19 11.71 -10.74
CA ASP A 249 -0.65 13.10 -10.60
C ASP A 249 -2.12 13.29 -11.03
N MET A 250 -2.78 14.36 -10.57
CA MET A 250 -4.19 14.64 -10.87
C MET A 250 -4.49 14.71 -12.38
N PRO A 251 -3.66 15.34 -13.25
CA PRO A 251 -3.89 15.30 -14.68
C PRO A 251 -3.85 13.90 -15.29
N THR A 252 -2.96 13.02 -14.81
CA THR A 252 -2.90 11.61 -15.23
C THR A 252 -4.12 10.83 -14.77
N GLN A 253 -4.59 11.08 -13.53
CA GLN A 253 -5.83 10.48 -13.01
C GLN A 253 -7.04 10.79 -13.91
N ILE A 254 -7.19 12.05 -14.35
CA ILE A 254 -8.27 12.48 -15.25
C ILE A 254 -8.18 11.76 -16.60
N ALA A 255 -6.98 11.69 -17.18
CA ALA A 255 -6.79 11.05 -18.47
C ALA A 255 -7.04 9.54 -18.40
N LEU A 256 -6.59 8.89 -17.32
CA LEU A 256 -6.81 7.46 -17.08
C LEU A 256 -8.29 7.13 -16.91
N LEU A 257 -9.01 7.93 -16.10
CA LEU A 257 -10.46 7.76 -15.92
C LEU A 257 -11.21 7.79 -17.24
N ARG A 258 -10.95 8.82 -18.07
CA ARG A 258 -11.56 8.93 -19.40
C ARG A 258 -11.31 7.69 -20.25
N THR A 259 -10.08 7.19 -20.26
CA THR A 259 -9.72 5.99 -21.04
C THR A 259 -10.43 4.74 -20.55
N ILE A 260 -10.58 4.57 -19.23
CA ILE A 260 -11.29 3.42 -18.64
C ILE A 260 -12.79 3.47 -18.99
N GLU A 261 -13.38 4.67 -19.00
CA GLU A 261 -14.82 4.88 -19.28
C GLU A 261 -15.14 4.76 -20.76
N SER A 262 -14.37 5.47 -21.61
CA SER A 262 -14.63 5.52 -23.06
C SER A 262 -14.17 4.27 -23.80
N LYS A 263 -13.33 3.43 -23.17
CA LYS A 263 -12.65 2.32 -23.83
C LYS A 263 -11.90 2.78 -25.09
N SER A 264 -11.35 3.99 -25.03
CA SER A 264 -10.54 4.58 -26.10
C SER A 264 -9.34 5.32 -25.52
N VAL A 265 -8.25 5.37 -26.26
CA VAL A 265 -7.04 6.10 -25.91
C VAL A 265 -6.70 7.12 -26.96
N ARG A 266 -6.27 8.31 -26.52
CA ARG A 266 -5.77 9.38 -27.38
C ARG A 266 -4.30 9.65 -27.04
N ARG A 267 -3.43 9.58 -28.05
CA ARG A 267 -2.01 9.91 -27.88
C ARG A 267 -1.83 11.39 -27.56
N LEU A 268 -0.80 11.69 -26.82
CA LEU A 268 -0.40 13.08 -26.54
C LEU A 268 -0.08 13.79 -27.86
N GLY A 269 -0.60 15.02 -28.02
CA GLY A 269 -0.49 15.79 -29.28
C GLY A 269 -1.39 15.32 -30.41
N GLY A 270 -2.08 14.18 -30.28
CA GLY A 270 -2.99 13.64 -31.28
C GLY A 270 -4.42 14.11 -31.11
N ALA A 271 -5.19 14.09 -32.21
CA ALA A 271 -6.63 14.36 -32.23
C ALA A 271 -7.48 13.09 -32.33
N THR A 272 -6.89 11.97 -32.77
CA THR A 272 -7.61 10.71 -33.04
C THR A 272 -7.70 9.85 -31.80
N GLU A 273 -8.90 9.39 -31.47
CA GLU A 273 -9.14 8.37 -30.44
C GLU A 273 -9.10 6.98 -31.08
N LYS A 274 -8.43 6.04 -30.39
CA LYS A 274 -8.34 4.64 -30.80
C LYS A 274 -9.09 3.79 -29.77
N PRO A 275 -10.01 2.92 -30.21
CA PRO A 275 -10.64 1.97 -29.31
C PRO A 275 -9.60 1.00 -28.76
N VAL A 276 -9.71 0.65 -27.46
CA VAL A 276 -8.84 -0.31 -26.78
C VAL A 276 -9.69 -1.15 -25.82
N ASP A 277 -9.43 -2.46 -25.84
CA ASP A 277 -10.12 -3.40 -24.96
C ASP A 277 -9.10 -4.11 -24.06
N PHE A 278 -8.90 -3.60 -22.88
CA PHE A 278 -8.01 -4.19 -21.87
C PHE A 278 -8.73 -4.43 -20.55
N ARG A 279 -8.25 -5.45 -19.84
CA ARG A 279 -8.56 -5.63 -18.42
C ARG A 279 -7.61 -4.81 -17.58
N LEU A 280 -8.12 -4.12 -16.56
CA LEU A 280 -7.29 -3.32 -15.65
C LEU A 280 -7.08 -4.06 -14.33
N VAL A 281 -5.82 -4.18 -13.92
CA VAL A 281 -5.38 -4.55 -12.58
C VAL A 281 -4.51 -3.42 -12.06
N ALA A 282 -4.84 -2.86 -10.91
CA ALA A 282 -4.06 -1.80 -10.26
C ALA A 282 -3.52 -2.30 -8.93
N ALA A 283 -2.35 -1.82 -8.53
CA ALA A 283 -1.76 -2.14 -7.23
C ALA A 283 -1.28 -0.87 -6.52
N THR A 284 -1.31 -0.90 -5.19
CA THR A 284 -0.81 0.19 -4.36
C THR A 284 -0.43 -0.28 -2.95
N ASN A 285 0.52 0.41 -2.34
CA ASN A 285 0.83 0.32 -0.91
C ASN A 285 0.21 1.48 -0.11
N ARG A 286 -0.40 2.46 -0.78
CA ARG A 286 -1.05 3.62 -0.15
C ARG A 286 -2.51 3.36 0.13
N ASN A 287 -3.03 4.03 1.15
CA ASN A 287 -4.48 4.05 1.42
C ASN A 287 -5.16 5.05 0.49
N LEU A 288 -5.73 4.55 -0.63
CA LEU A 288 -6.40 5.41 -1.61
C LEU A 288 -7.63 6.11 -1.04
N SER A 289 -8.37 5.49 -0.13
CA SER A 289 -9.54 6.13 0.49
C SER A 289 -9.16 7.33 1.33
N LYS A 290 -8.02 7.27 2.04
CA LYS A 290 -7.47 8.43 2.74
C LYS A 290 -7.00 9.50 1.74
N MET A 291 -6.35 9.12 0.66
CA MET A 291 -5.92 10.07 -0.38
C MET A 291 -7.09 10.79 -1.05
N VAL A 292 -8.25 10.12 -1.19
CA VAL A 292 -9.49 10.75 -1.65
C VAL A 292 -9.97 11.80 -0.65
N ALA A 293 -10.00 11.46 0.64
CA ALA A 293 -10.39 12.40 1.69
C ALA A 293 -9.45 13.62 1.76
N ASP A 294 -8.16 13.42 1.53
CA ASP A 294 -7.12 14.47 1.50
C ASP A 294 -7.11 15.26 0.16
N GLY A 295 -7.97 14.92 -0.82
CA GLY A 295 -8.00 15.55 -2.15
C GLY A 295 -6.81 15.22 -3.06
N ALA A 296 -5.96 14.25 -2.69
CA ALA A 296 -4.80 13.80 -3.45
C ALA A 296 -5.12 12.72 -4.50
N PHE A 297 -6.30 12.12 -4.41
CA PHE A 297 -6.80 11.14 -5.38
C PHE A 297 -8.26 11.43 -5.69
N ARG A 298 -8.67 11.27 -6.96
CA ARG A 298 -10.06 11.52 -7.37
C ARG A 298 -10.99 10.41 -6.92
N GLU A 299 -12.12 10.79 -6.39
CA GLU A 299 -13.14 9.87 -5.91
C GLU A 299 -13.74 9.01 -7.04
N ASP A 300 -13.99 9.61 -8.21
CA ASP A 300 -14.54 8.91 -9.37
C ASP A 300 -13.60 7.82 -9.91
N LEU A 301 -12.29 8.11 -9.98
CA LEU A 301 -11.28 7.13 -10.36
C LEU A 301 -11.16 6.02 -9.30
N TYR A 302 -11.17 6.38 -8.02
CA TYR A 302 -11.12 5.39 -6.94
C TYR A 302 -12.23 4.35 -7.05
N TYR A 303 -13.49 4.77 -7.24
CA TYR A 303 -14.60 3.83 -7.41
C TYR A 303 -14.50 2.99 -8.70
N ARG A 304 -13.87 3.51 -9.73
CA ARG A 304 -13.67 2.77 -10.97
C ARG A 304 -12.56 1.72 -10.86
N LEU A 305 -11.54 1.99 -10.05
CA LEU A 305 -10.44 1.05 -9.75
C LEU A 305 -10.85 0.00 -8.73
N ASN A 306 -11.54 0.41 -7.68
CA ASN A 306 -11.88 -0.41 -6.54
C ASN A 306 -13.23 -1.13 -6.72
N VAL A 307 -13.34 -1.96 -7.76
CA VAL A 307 -14.51 -2.84 -8.00
C VAL A 307 -14.38 -4.13 -7.19
N ILE A 308 -13.19 -4.73 -7.22
CA ILE A 308 -12.84 -5.91 -6.41
C ILE A 308 -11.47 -5.64 -5.80
N ASP A 309 -11.36 -5.77 -4.47
CA ASP A 309 -10.10 -5.65 -3.76
C ASP A 309 -9.48 -7.02 -3.44
N VAL A 310 -8.16 -7.11 -3.60
CA VAL A 310 -7.33 -8.24 -3.18
C VAL A 310 -6.27 -7.71 -2.23
N ARG A 311 -6.35 -8.07 -0.94
CA ARG A 311 -5.43 -7.58 0.08
C ARG A 311 -4.31 -8.58 0.31
N MET A 312 -3.09 -8.15 0.00
CA MET A 312 -1.86 -8.90 0.29
C MET A 312 -1.44 -8.65 1.74
N PRO A 313 -1.34 -9.69 2.57
CA PRO A 313 -0.92 -9.52 3.96
C PRO A 313 0.56 -9.14 4.07
N ALA A 314 0.96 -8.51 5.18
CA ALA A 314 2.36 -8.33 5.51
C ALA A 314 2.97 -9.66 5.98
N LEU A 315 4.26 -9.90 5.67
CA LEU A 315 4.93 -11.16 6.01
C LEU A 315 4.94 -11.43 7.54
N LYS A 316 4.99 -10.38 8.35
CA LYS A 316 4.87 -10.47 9.81
C LYS A 316 3.54 -11.06 10.31
N ASP A 317 2.48 -10.96 9.50
CA ASP A 317 1.13 -11.42 9.85
C ASP A 317 0.92 -12.92 9.52
N HIS A 318 1.93 -13.54 8.85
CA HIS A 318 1.95 -14.97 8.53
C HIS A 318 3.38 -15.53 8.55
N PRO A 319 4.05 -15.53 9.74
CA PRO A 319 5.44 -15.92 9.89
C PRO A 319 5.70 -17.39 9.50
N GLU A 320 4.70 -18.24 9.52
CA GLU A 320 4.77 -19.63 9.06
C GLU A 320 5.18 -19.79 7.59
N ASP A 321 5.02 -18.75 6.77
CA ASP A 321 5.45 -18.77 5.38
C ASP A 321 6.93 -18.39 5.19
N VAL A 322 7.61 -17.91 6.23
CA VAL A 322 9.04 -17.51 6.14
C VAL A 322 9.91 -18.72 5.80
N ALA A 323 9.77 -19.84 6.50
CA ALA A 323 10.59 -21.02 6.26
C ALA A 323 10.41 -21.62 4.85
N PRO A 324 9.19 -21.80 4.32
CA PRO A 324 8.98 -22.20 2.93
C PRO A 324 9.62 -21.25 1.92
N LEU A 325 9.49 -19.94 2.13
CA LEU A 325 10.10 -18.91 1.27
C LEU A 325 11.62 -18.97 1.30
N VAL A 326 12.22 -19.07 2.49
CA VAL A 326 13.69 -19.22 2.65
C VAL A 326 14.19 -20.45 1.89
N ARG A 327 13.56 -21.62 2.06
CA ARG A 327 13.97 -22.86 1.37
C ARG A 327 13.89 -22.73 -0.14
N ARG A 328 12.84 -22.07 -0.66
CA ARG A 328 12.68 -21.79 -2.09
C ARG A 328 13.81 -20.90 -2.61
N TYR A 329 14.05 -19.76 -1.96
CA TYR A 329 15.08 -18.81 -2.38
C TYR A 329 16.48 -19.39 -2.22
N LEU A 330 16.74 -20.13 -1.17
CA LEU A 330 18.02 -20.84 -0.99
C LEU A 330 18.27 -21.79 -2.18
N LYS A 331 17.27 -22.58 -2.59
CA LYS A 331 17.39 -23.47 -3.75
C LYS A 331 17.62 -22.69 -5.05
N GLU A 332 16.88 -21.59 -5.26
CA GLU A 332 16.98 -20.71 -6.43
C GLU A 332 18.40 -20.09 -6.52
N PHE A 333 18.86 -19.45 -5.44
CA PHE A 333 20.14 -18.74 -5.44
C PHE A 333 21.33 -19.69 -5.36
N SER A 334 21.23 -20.80 -4.65
CA SER A 334 22.29 -21.80 -4.64
C SER A 334 22.52 -22.37 -6.04
N ALA A 335 21.46 -22.71 -6.77
CA ALA A 335 21.58 -23.18 -8.15
C ALA A 335 22.20 -22.12 -9.09
N ALA A 336 21.85 -20.85 -8.91
CA ALA A 336 22.40 -19.75 -9.71
C ALA A 336 23.88 -19.45 -9.39
N ASN A 337 24.36 -19.77 -8.18
CA ASN A 337 25.72 -19.49 -7.70
C ASN A 337 26.57 -20.75 -7.57
N GLY A 338 26.38 -21.77 -8.42
CA GLY A 338 27.21 -22.96 -8.50
C GLY A 338 26.88 -24.08 -7.53
N GLY A 339 25.77 -23.99 -6.80
CA GLY A 339 25.22 -25.08 -6.00
C GLY A 339 25.98 -25.40 -4.71
N HIS A 340 26.78 -24.49 -4.19
CA HIS A 340 27.66 -24.73 -3.05
C HIS A 340 26.93 -24.72 -1.69
N VAL A 341 25.76 -24.05 -1.59
CA VAL A 341 24.93 -24.02 -0.39
C VAL A 341 23.80 -25.03 -0.51
N ALA A 342 23.79 -26.03 0.39
CA ALA A 342 22.81 -27.11 0.38
C ALA A 342 21.70 -26.94 1.41
N GLY A 343 21.90 -26.11 2.46
CA GLY A 343 20.94 -26.00 3.55
C GLY A 343 21.11 -24.74 4.41
N ILE A 344 20.30 -24.67 5.43
CA ILE A 344 20.34 -23.64 6.48
C ILE A 344 20.14 -24.35 7.83
N ASP A 345 20.86 -23.95 8.83
CA ASP A 345 20.72 -24.54 10.16
C ASP A 345 19.45 -24.05 10.88
N GLU A 346 19.05 -24.78 11.92
CA GLU A 346 17.82 -24.46 12.66
C GLU A 346 17.91 -23.13 13.40
N SER A 347 19.11 -22.75 13.85
CA SER A 347 19.34 -21.53 14.61
C SER A 347 19.19 -20.28 13.70
N ALA A 348 19.76 -20.32 12.51
CA ALA A 348 19.58 -19.27 11.51
C ALA A 348 18.13 -19.19 11.00
N MET A 349 17.48 -20.34 10.80
CA MET A 349 16.06 -20.37 10.38
C MET A 349 15.16 -19.72 11.43
N LYS A 350 15.32 -20.02 12.72
CA LYS A 350 14.54 -19.40 13.81
C LYS A 350 14.73 -17.89 13.87
N ALA A 351 15.95 -17.41 13.65
CA ALA A 351 16.22 -15.97 13.60
C ALA A 351 15.48 -15.29 12.44
N LEU A 352 15.44 -15.92 11.25
CA LEU A 352 14.68 -15.43 10.11
C LEU A 352 13.17 -15.45 10.35
N GLU A 353 12.63 -16.48 11.01
CA GLU A 353 11.21 -16.58 11.36
C GLU A 353 10.79 -15.53 12.39
N ALA A 354 11.66 -15.19 13.34
CA ALA A 354 11.39 -14.20 14.39
C ALA A 354 11.51 -12.74 13.90
N TYR A 355 12.13 -12.51 12.75
CA TYR A 355 12.34 -11.15 12.24
C TYR A 355 11.05 -10.60 11.61
N PRO A 356 10.67 -9.32 11.87
CA PRO A 356 9.37 -8.77 11.43
C PRO A 356 9.27 -8.38 9.95
N TRP A 357 10.35 -8.45 9.20
CA TRP A 357 10.41 -8.21 7.75
C TRP A 357 9.69 -6.93 7.28
N PRO A 358 10.11 -5.73 7.69
CA PRO A 358 9.46 -4.48 7.27
C PRO A 358 9.42 -4.29 5.75
N GLY A 359 10.38 -4.84 4.99
CA GLY A 359 10.37 -4.91 3.52
C GLY A 359 9.74 -6.18 2.95
N ASN A 360 9.06 -6.97 3.79
CA ASN A 360 8.31 -8.17 3.43
C ASN A 360 9.13 -9.18 2.62
N VAL A 361 8.52 -9.85 1.67
CA VAL A 361 9.14 -10.91 0.85
C VAL A 361 10.33 -10.38 0.03
N ARG A 362 10.30 -9.11 -0.39
CA ARG A 362 11.43 -8.49 -1.11
C ARG A 362 12.68 -8.42 -0.23
N GLN A 363 12.54 -8.01 1.03
CA GLN A 363 13.65 -7.97 1.98
C GLN A 363 14.15 -9.37 2.32
N LEU A 364 13.23 -10.31 2.58
CA LEU A 364 13.58 -11.72 2.84
C LEU A 364 14.37 -12.32 1.67
N ARG A 365 13.92 -12.12 0.44
CA ARG A 365 14.61 -12.60 -0.77
C ARG A 365 16.04 -12.06 -0.86
N ASN A 366 16.21 -10.74 -0.69
CA ASN A 366 17.52 -10.10 -0.72
C ASN A 366 18.44 -10.59 0.41
N ALA A 367 17.89 -10.82 1.61
CA ALA A 367 18.64 -11.36 2.74
C ALA A 367 19.17 -12.78 2.42
N VAL A 368 18.31 -13.66 1.93
CA VAL A 368 18.71 -15.04 1.55
C VAL A 368 19.72 -15.03 0.40
N GLU A 369 19.53 -14.17 -0.61
CA GLU A 369 20.48 -14.00 -1.71
C GLU A 369 21.87 -13.61 -1.18
N LYS A 370 21.92 -12.60 -0.32
CA LYS A 370 23.16 -12.13 0.33
C LYS A 370 23.82 -13.24 1.14
N MET A 371 23.04 -13.98 1.94
CA MET A 371 23.55 -15.11 2.73
C MET A 371 24.17 -16.19 1.83
N VAL A 372 23.50 -16.57 0.74
CA VAL A 372 24.02 -17.59 -0.19
C VAL A 372 25.28 -17.12 -0.90
N VAL A 373 25.35 -15.87 -1.34
CA VAL A 373 26.52 -15.31 -2.03
C VAL A 373 27.75 -15.20 -1.12
N LEU A 374 27.53 -14.87 0.17
CA LEU A 374 28.60 -14.67 1.15
C LEU A 374 28.94 -15.93 1.96
N ALA A 375 28.18 -17.01 1.79
CA ALA A 375 28.35 -18.23 2.55
C ALA A 375 29.77 -18.83 2.39
N SER A 376 30.41 -19.15 3.51
CA SER A 376 31.71 -19.78 3.55
C SER A 376 31.66 -21.32 3.52
N GLY A 377 30.45 -21.89 3.66
CA GLY A 377 30.25 -23.34 3.77
C GLY A 377 28.97 -23.83 3.09
N PRO A 378 28.70 -25.13 3.10
CA PRO A 378 27.56 -25.73 2.44
C PRO A 378 26.23 -25.53 3.21
N THR A 379 26.29 -24.99 4.43
CA THR A 379 25.11 -24.75 5.29
C THR A 379 25.19 -23.35 5.84
N LEU A 380 24.11 -22.59 5.64
CA LEU A 380 23.96 -21.24 6.20
C LEU A 380 23.80 -21.34 7.72
N THR A 381 24.53 -20.52 8.44
CA THR A 381 24.55 -20.44 9.91
C THR A 381 24.17 -19.06 10.41
N LYS A 382 24.12 -18.84 11.72
CA LYS A 382 23.86 -17.50 12.29
C LYS A 382 24.92 -16.47 11.87
N ASP A 383 26.13 -16.89 11.61
CA ASP A 383 27.23 -15.99 11.21
C ASP A 383 27.01 -15.42 9.78
N ASP A 384 26.21 -16.10 8.98
CA ASP A 384 25.84 -15.65 7.63
C ASP A 384 24.64 -14.68 7.62
N LEU A 385 23.99 -14.46 8.78
CA LEU A 385 22.83 -13.56 8.87
C LEU A 385 23.24 -12.09 8.60
N PRO A 386 22.41 -11.31 7.88
CA PRO A 386 22.59 -9.86 7.82
C PRO A 386 22.62 -9.23 9.22
N GLY A 387 23.51 -8.24 9.44
CA GLY A 387 23.73 -7.62 10.74
C GLY A 387 22.44 -7.13 11.42
N GLU A 388 21.50 -6.56 10.62
CA GLU A 388 20.20 -6.12 11.11
C GLU A 388 19.36 -7.21 11.79
N ILE A 389 19.56 -8.48 11.40
CA ILE A 389 18.86 -9.64 11.95
C ILE A 389 19.64 -10.20 13.14
N ALA A 390 20.97 -10.26 13.03
CA ALA A 390 21.87 -10.78 14.07
C ALA A 390 21.86 -9.90 15.34
N GLU A 391 21.84 -8.57 15.21
CA GLU A 391 21.85 -7.63 16.34
C GLU A 391 20.58 -7.71 17.19
N ARG A 392 19.43 -8.03 16.61
CA ARG A 392 18.16 -8.11 17.33
C ARG A 392 18.01 -9.36 18.19
N GLU A 393 18.77 -10.43 17.92
CA GLU A 393 18.84 -11.61 18.80
C GLU A 393 19.64 -11.34 20.08
N SER A 394 20.62 -10.41 20.03
CA SER A 394 21.42 -10.03 21.20
C SER A 394 20.67 -9.13 22.18
N ASP A 395 19.60 -8.47 21.74
CA ASP A 395 18.75 -7.58 22.55
C ASP A 395 17.47 -8.27 23.09
N GLY A 396 17.37 -9.59 22.96
CA GLY A 396 16.24 -10.43 23.35
C GLY A 396 16.09 -10.64 24.85
N GLY A 397 15.88 -9.60 25.61
CA GLY A 397 15.60 -9.64 27.04
C GLY A 397 15.09 -8.31 27.55
N ASP A 398 13.96 -7.85 27.16
CA ASP A 398 12.94 -7.15 27.93
C ASP A 398 11.89 -6.51 26.99
N ASP A 399 10.75 -7.15 26.85
CA ASP A 399 9.64 -6.69 26.02
C ASP A 399 8.72 -5.75 26.82
N SER A 400 9.29 -4.72 27.46
CA SER A 400 8.54 -3.73 28.27
C SER A 400 8.86 -2.27 28.03
N ASP A 401 9.55 -1.88 26.93
CA ASP A 401 9.77 -0.46 26.62
C ASP A 401 9.65 -0.13 25.12
N VAL A 402 8.45 -0.32 24.53
CA VAL A 402 8.10 0.42 23.31
C VAL A 402 7.70 1.83 23.75
N ARG A 403 8.67 2.63 24.18
CA ARG A 403 8.53 4.07 24.31
C ARG A 403 8.89 4.72 22.98
N ASP A 404 7.86 5.35 22.42
CA ASP A 404 7.91 6.53 21.54
C ASP A 404 9.32 7.08 21.30
N MET A 405 9.96 6.74 20.19
CA MET A 405 11.07 7.52 19.66
C MET A 405 10.52 8.73 18.90
N ARG A 406 10.07 9.73 19.65
CA ARG A 406 10.06 11.11 19.16
C ARG A 406 11.51 11.61 19.16
N PRO A 407 11.95 12.33 18.13
CA PRO A 407 13.28 12.95 18.17
C PRO A 407 13.36 13.93 19.35
N SER A 408 14.26 13.65 20.28
CA SER A 408 14.53 14.43 21.48
C SER A 408 14.99 15.84 21.10
N SER A 409 14.19 16.83 21.48
CA SER A 409 14.61 18.23 21.61
C SER A 409 15.62 18.36 22.75
N PRO A 410 16.65 19.19 22.64
CA PRO A 410 17.67 19.30 23.69
C PRO A 410 17.11 19.96 24.94
N THR A 411 17.42 19.37 26.09
CA THR A 411 17.09 19.80 27.45
C THR A 411 17.61 21.23 27.75
N PRO A 412 16.82 22.09 28.38
CA PRO A 412 17.32 23.40 28.81
C PRO A 412 18.10 23.29 30.12
N LEU A 413 19.34 23.72 30.13
CA LEU A 413 20.12 23.98 31.34
C LEU A 413 19.60 25.24 32.05
N ALA A 414 19.62 25.18 33.38
CA ALA A 414 19.05 26.10 34.33
C ALA A 414 19.45 27.56 34.12
N SER A 415 18.46 28.46 34.38
CA SER A 415 18.59 29.91 34.45
C SER A 415 19.49 30.38 35.61
N PRO A 416 20.14 31.52 35.45
CA PRO A 416 19.81 32.60 36.35
C PRO A 416 19.55 33.99 35.67
N ALA A 417 18.58 34.68 36.28
CA ALA A 417 18.40 36.15 36.35
C ALA A 417 18.28 36.96 35.05
N SER A 418 17.08 37.54 34.88
CA SER A 418 16.79 38.67 33.98
C SER A 418 17.66 39.92 34.20
N PRO A 419 17.96 40.68 33.15
CA PRO A 419 17.32 41.98 33.03
C PRO A 419 16.95 42.42 31.58
N ARG A 420 15.82 43.13 31.55
CA ARG A 420 15.34 44.22 30.66
C ARG A 420 15.32 44.09 29.12
N PRO A 421 14.30 44.69 28.47
CA PRO A 421 13.97 44.46 27.06
C PRO A 421 14.76 45.38 26.13
N LEU A 422 15.26 44.82 25.02
CA LEU A 422 15.81 45.59 23.90
C LEU A 422 15.11 45.13 22.60
N ALA A 423 14.60 46.12 21.92
CA ALA A 423 14.17 46.27 20.53
C ALA A 423 13.99 45.05 19.63
N SER A 424 12.81 44.96 19.01
CA SER A 424 12.42 44.10 17.91
C SER A 424 13.42 44.10 16.76
N PRO A 425 13.82 42.93 16.21
CA PRO A 425 14.54 42.90 14.95
C PRO A 425 13.58 43.09 13.77
N ARG A 426 13.98 43.91 12.83
CA ARG A 426 13.35 44.18 11.53
C ARG A 426 13.23 42.86 10.71
N PRO A 427 12.24 42.74 9.80
CA PRO A 427 12.13 41.58 8.93
C PRO A 427 13.32 41.54 7.95
N VAL A 428 14.02 40.41 7.94
CA VAL A 428 15.08 40.10 6.96
C VAL A 428 14.39 39.76 5.64
N ALA A 429 14.82 40.42 4.57
CA ALA A 429 14.34 40.15 3.20
C ALA A 429 14.63 38.70 2.79
N PRO A 430 13.79 38.08 1.92
CA PRO A 430 13.99 36.70 1.49
C PRO A 430 15.28 36.59 0.66
N HIS A 431 16.27 35.87 1.18
CA HIS A 431 17.46 35.50 0.42
C HIS A 431 17.05 34.51 -0.71
N THR A 432 17.60 34.73 -1.89
CA THR A 432 17.40 33.80 -3.01
C THR A 432 18.08 32.46 -2.71
N LEU A 433 17.57 31.37 -3.33
CA LEU A 433 18.16 30.03 -3.17
C LEU A 433 19.66 30.00 -3.49
N ALA A 434 20.09 30.83 -4.48
CA ALA A 434 21.48 30.97 -4.91
C ALA A 434 22.37 31.64 -3.85
N GLU A 435 21.84 32.60 -3.11
CA GLU A 435 22.58 33.30 -2.03
C GLU A 435 22.77 32.38 -0.82
N THR A 436 21.75 31.59 -0.49
CA THR A 436 21.82 30.60 0.59
C THR A 436 22.84 29.50 0.25
N GLU A 437 22.86 29.03 -0.99
CA GLU A 437 23.81 28.01 -1.48
C GLU A 437 25.25 28.57 -1.45
N LYS A 438 25.46 29.82 -1.89
CA LYS A 438 26.76 30.50 -1.87
C LYS A 438 27.28 30.61 -0.43
N ALA A 439 26.42 31.00 0.52
CA ALA A 439 26.77 31.11 1.93
C ALA A 439 27.17 29.76 2.56
N GLN A 440 26.47 28.70 2.26
CA GLN A 440 26.79 27.32 2.73
C GLN A 440 28.12 26.82 2.19
N ILE A 441 28.40 27.04 0.92
CA ILE A 441 29.66 26.62 0.31
C ILE A 441 30.86 27.39 0.87
N LEU A 442 30.71 28.67 1.11
CA LEU A 442 31.78 29.53 1.71
C LEU A 442 32.01 29.13 3.17
N ALA A 443 30.96 28.84 3.95
CA ALA A 443 31.08 28.35 5.32
C ALA A 443 31.84 27.03 5.39
N ALA A 444 31.49 26.06 4.56
CA ALA A 444 32.15 24.74 4.51
C ALA A 444 33.62 24.85 4.09
N LEU A 445 33.97 25.75 3.18
CA LEU A 445 35.37 26.01 2.81
C LEU A 445 36.16 26.61 3.97
N SER A 446 35.61 27.57 4.69
CA SER A 446 36.24 28.20 5.87
C SER A 446 36.46 27.16 6.98
N GLU A 447 35.47 26.29 7.22
CA GLU A 447 35.54 25.24 8.24
C GLU A 447 36.57 24.14 7.90
N CYS A 448 36.78 23.88 6.64
CA CYS A 448 37.78 22.93 6.14
C CYS A 448 39.15 23.53 5.81
N GLY A 449 39.43 24.78 6.19
CA GLY A 449 40.71 25.47 5.91
C GLY A 449 41.03 25.51 4.41
N ASP A 450 40.11 25.94 3.57
CA ASP A 450 40.17 26.00 2.10
C ASP A 450 40.44 24.66 1.38
N ASN A 451 40.34 23.55 2.08
CA ASN A 451 40.48 22.23 1.47
C ASN A 451 39.24 21.81 0.69
N LYS A 452 39.26 22.06 -0.60
CA LYS A 452 38.12 21.84 -1.51
C LYS A 452 37.65 20.38 -1.56
N SER A 453 38.53 19.41 -1.28
CA SER A 453 38.14 17.99 -1.26
C SER A 453 37.35 17.64 0.00
N LYS A 454 37.74 18.17 1.15
CA LYS A 454 37.03 17.98 2.43
C LYS A 454 35.72 18.77 2.44
N ALA A 455 35.70 20.01 1.93
CA ALA A 455 34.48 20.80 1.82
C ALA A 455 33.44 20.19 0.87
N ALA A 456 33.86 19.58 -0.24
CA ALA A 456 32.96 18.85 -1.13
C ALA A 456 32.34 17.62 -0.46
N ALA A 457 33.14 16.87 0.31
CA ALA A 457 32.64 15.72 1.10
C ALA A 457 31.68 16.15 2.18
N LEU A 458 31.95 17.25 2.91
CA LEU A 458 31.08 17.82 3.94
C LEU A 458 29.72 18.25 3.38
N LEU A 459 29.71 18.80 2.16
CA LEU A 459 28.51 19.26 1.46
C LEU A 459 27.78 18.17 0.66
N GLY A 460 28.29 16.94 0.62
CA GLY A 460 27.70 15.84 -0.15
C GLY A 460 27.73 16.05 -1.67
N ILE A 461 28.63 16.91 -2.20
CA ILE A 461 28.73 17.23 -3.63
C ILE A 461 30.07 16.77 -4.22
N SER A 462 30.13 16.56 -5.54
CA SER A 462 31.38 16.21 -6.19
C SER A 462 32.37 17.39 -6.17
N ARG A 463 33.69 17.10 -6.04
CA ARG A 463 34.75 18.11 -6.14
C ARG A 463 34.66 18.92 -7.44
N ARG A 464 34.22 18.30 -8.54
CA ARG A 464 34.03 18.94 -9.84
C ARG A 464 32.88 19.98 -9.79
N THR A 465 31.79 19.65 -9.13
CA THR A 465 30.64 20.55 -8.92
C THR A 465 31.04 21.77 -8.09
N LEU A 466 31.78 21.56 -6.98
CA LEU A 466 32.28 22.64 -6.15
C LEU A 466 33.21 23.59 -6.94
N HIS A 467 34.13 23.03 -7.73
CA HIS A 467 35.03 23.82 -8.56
C HIS A 467 34.31 24.64 -9.63
N ARG A 468 33.27 24.07 -10.28
CA ARG A 468 32.47 24.78 -11.27
C ARG A 468 31.77 25.99 -10.64
N LYS A 469 31.08 25.79 -9.50
CA LYS A 469 30.37 26.88 -8.81
C LYS A 469 31.30 28.00 -8.34
N LEU A 470 32.46 27.67 -7.81
CA LEU A 470 33.47 28.65 -7.43
C LEU A 470 34.04 29.43 -8.62
N ARG A 471 34.11 28.85 -9.80
CA ARG A 471 34.50 29.52 -11.06
C ARG A 471 33.39 30.46 -11.55
N GLU A 472 32.15 29.99 -11.57
CA GLU A 472 30.98 30.80 -11.98
C GLU A 472 30.85 32.07 -11.15
N TRP A 473 31.08 31.99 -9.84
CA TRP A 473 31.02 33.19 -8.97
C TRP A 473 32.20 34.13 -9.15
N LYS A 474 33.41 33.63 -9.36
CA LYS A 474 34.56 34.46 -9.68
C LYS A 474 34.44 35.22 -11.01
N SER A 475 33.75 34.61 -12.00
CA SER A 475 33.50 35.27 -13.28
C SER A 475 32.32 36.24 -13.24
N ALA A 476 31.47 36.20 -12.20
CA ALA A 476 30.35 37.13 -12.00
C ALA A 476 30.74 38.37 -11.14
N GLU A 477 31.90 38.34 -10.47
CA GLU A 477 32.46 39.41 -9.66
C GLU A 477 33.58 40.20 -10.37
N ALA A 478 33.97 39.78 -11.59
CA ALA A 478 34.91 40.45 -12.47
C ALA A 478 34.20 41.16 -13.63
#